data_61088b1e978f8308e3e9a68f6e1be7eb
#
_entry.id   61088b1e978f8308e3e9a68f6e1be7eb
#
_cell.length_a   1.000
_cell.length_b   1.000
_cell.length_c   1.000
_cell.angle_alpha   90.00
_cell.angle_beta   90.00
_cell.angle_gamma   90.00
#
_symmetry.space_group_name_H-M   'P 1'
#
loop_
_entity.id
_entity.type
_entity.pdbx_description
1 polymer ?
#
loop_
_entity_poly.entity_id
_entity_poly.type
_entity_poly.pdbx_seq_one_letter_code
_entity_poly.pdbx_strand_id
1 'polypeptide(L)'
;MSGNNDAGQLGDGHYFDSEISDNHYNATTFKPVEKDGVKFRSVTATIYNSYAIASDGALYAWGQNAYGQLGLVSVGTYSGIYTPTKVDDAKWAVVKGRSTTIVGIHTDGTLWAWGKNLHGQLGVGADSETKECATTPEKVSDERWLDCASGFYHSTAVKADGTLWAWGDNSQNQVNSSTATIFTTPQQVGEDTDWTQVQAGVKMSAALKADGSLWTWGSNEESALGRAVEGKTDGKPMKAFDKVLSYSVGDNHVLVIKDDYTLWGWGYNLHGQLADGTNRNIDTPTQIGTAQWQTVAAGFYHSVGVQIDGSVWSWGFNRYGQLGLGDDNNRAELSKVDFNPEEGAVAEITTDSAVKVYPTVAEETITVSSDATISSVSIYNANGQKVGFKMVDGTQTSLNVSHLAAGTYFVATESDAGKSVARFIKK
;
A
#
# COMPACT_ATOMS: atom_id res chain seq x y z
N MET A 1 9.78 -2.65 -11.39
CA MET A 1 9.16 -1.31 -11.43
C MET A 1 9.06 -0.82 -12.86
N SER A 2 8.09 0.05 -13.16
CA SER A 2 7.94 0.70 -14.47
C SER A 2 7.49 2.15 -14.24
N GLY A 3 7.60 3.01 -15.26
CA GLY A 3 7.16 4.38 -15.24
C GLY A 3 8.29 5.41 -15.27
N ASN A 4 7.99 6.62 -14.75
CA ASN A 4 8.92 7.74 -14.71
C ASN A 4 10.15 7.45 -13.84
N ASN A 5 11.32 7.90 -14.30
CA ASN A 5 12.60 7.77 -13.59
C ASN A 5 13.38 9.09 -13.49
N ASP A 6 12.74 10.22 -13.70
CA ASP A 6 13.42 11.52 -13.68
C ASP A 6 14.08 11.83 -12.33
N ALA A 7 13.54 11.29 -11.26
CA ALA A 7 14.09 11.40 -9.91
C ALA A 7 14.83 10.14 -9.42
N GLY A 8 15.07 9.15 -10.30
CA GLY A 8 15.69 7.87 -9.94
C GLY A 8 14.79 6.93 -9.15
N GLN A 9 13.47 7.13 -9.19
CA GLN A 9 12.50 6.37 -8.41
C GLN A 9 12.37 4.89 -8.84
N LEU A 10 12.92 4.50 -9.98
CA LEU A 10 13.00 3.10 -10.40
C LEU A 10 14.13 2.32 -9.69
N GLY A 11 15.11 3.01 -9.13
CA GLY A 11 16.16 2.40 -8.31
C GLY A 11 17.25 1.64 -9.09
N ASP A 12 17.38 1.92 -10.38
CA ASP A 12 18.32 1.28 -11.31
C ASP A 12 19.63 2.08 -11.47
N GLY A 13 19.83 3.13 -10.68
CA GLY A 13 21.01 3.99 -10.71
C GLY A 13 20.92 5.14 -11.73
N HIS A 14 19.85 5.22 -12.52
CA HIS A 14 19.64 6.27 -13.51
C HIS A 14 18.68 7.36 -12.99
N TYR A 15 18.82 8.58 -13.52
CA TYR A 15 17.94 9.71 -13.28
C TYR A 15 18.05 10.70 -14.45
N PHE A 16 17.11 11.64 -14.58
CA PHE A 16 17.18 12.67 -15.59
C PHE A 16 18.18 13.76 -15.18
N ASP A 17 19.17 14.01 -16.04
CA ASP A 17 20.12 15.11 -15.92
C ASP A 17 20.17 15.87 -17.24
N SER A 18 19.59 17.07 -17.25
CA SER A 18 19.51 17.93 -18.44
C SER A 18 20.87 18.42 -18.95
N GLU A 19 21.93 18.36 -18.14
CA GLU A 19 23.28 18.75 -18.55
C GLU A 19 24.02 17.63 -19.29
N ILE A 20 23.58 16.38 -19.08
CA ILE A 20 24.26 15.19 -19.63
C ILE A 20 23.46 14.56 -20.78
N SER A 21 22.14 14.61 -20.76
CA SER A 21 21.30 13.88 -21.71
C SER A 21 19.88 14.44 -21.79
N ASP A 22 19.32 14.49 -23.00
CA ASP A 22 17.89 14.70 -23.23
C ASP A 22 17.05 13.43 -22.97
N ASN A 23 17.65 12.34 -22.51
CA ASN A 23 16.98 11.07 -22.31
C ASN A 23 16.34 10.98 -20.93
N HIS A 24 15.02 10.85 -20.89
CA HIS A 24 14.29 10.35 -19.74
C HIS A 24 14.47 8.84 -19.64
N TYR A 25 15.04 8.36 -18.54
CA TYR A 25 15.26 6.91 -18.30
C TYR A 25 13.98 6.18 -17.84
N ASN A 26 12.85 6.55 -18.41
CA ASN A 26 11.56 5.91 -18.11
C ASN A 26 11.55 4.44 -18.53
N ALA A 27 10.89 3.59 -17.76
CA ALA A 27 10.72 2.18 -18.11
C ALA A 27 9.28 1.92 -18.56
N THR A 28 9.12 1.50 -19.80
CA THR A 28 7.83 1.08 -20.38
C THR A 28 7.48 -0.38 -20.11
N THR A 29 8.41 -1.14 -19.53
CA THR A 29 8.20 -2.52 -19.07
C THR A 29 8.60 -2.65 -17.62
N PHE A 30 8.06 -3.64 -16.91
CA PHE A 30 8.45 -3.90 -15.53
C PHE A 30 9.90 -4.38 -15.45
N LYS A 31 10.71 -3.73 -14.63
CA LYS A 31 12.08 -4.12 -14.30
C LYS A 31 12.17 -4.54 -12.83
N PRO A 32 13.02 -5.53 -12.50
CA PRO A 32 13.31 -5.86 -11.12
C PRO A 32 14.03 -4.70 -10.43
N VAL A 33 13.88 -4.60 -9.12
CA VAL A 33 14.70 -3.75 -8.26
C VAL A 33 15.53 -4.68 -7.40
N GLU A 34 16.83 -4.63 -7.59
CA GLU A 34 17.77 -5.53 -6.92
C GLU A 34 18.60 -4.78 -5.88
N LYS A 35 18.88 -5.44 -4.78
CA LYS A 35 19.84 -5.04 -3.78
C LYS A 35 20.52 -6.30 -3.25
N ASP A 36 21.84 -6.37 -3.42
CA ASP A 36 22.63 -7.55 -3.10
C ASP A 36 22.31 -8.12 -1.71
N GLY A 37 21.87 -9.37 -1.68
CA GLY A 37 21.55 -10.10 -0.45
C GLY A 37 20.28 -9.64 0.27
N VAL A 38 19.52 -8.68 -0.26
CA VAL A 38 18.29 -8.15 0.37
C VAL A 38 17.05 -8.70 -0.32
N LYS A 39 16.13 -9.27 0.45
CA LYS A 39 14.80 -9.67 -0.01
C LYS A 39 13.76 -8.70 0.57
N PHE A 40 12.99 -8.05 -0.30
CA PHE A 40 11.93 -7.15 0.10
C PHE A 40 10.62 -7.93 0.32
N ARG A 41 9.87 -7.59 1.40
CA ARG A 41 8.56 -8.17 1.73
C ARG A 41 7.40 -7.25 1.41
N SER A 42 7.64 -5.95 1.32
CA SER A 42 6.63 -4.95 0.95
C SER A 42 7.28 -3.77 0.26
N VAL A 43 6.51 -3.12 -0.61
CA VAL A 43 6.92 -1.92 -1.34
C VAL A 43 5.83 -0.84 -1.23
N THR A 44 6.26 0.41 -1.22
CA THR A 44 5.40 1.59 -1.30
C THR A 44 5.99 2.55 -2.33
N ALA A 45 5.18 3.05 -3.23
CA ALA A 45 5.57 4.07 -4.19
C ALA A 45 4.82 5.37 -3.91
N THR A 46 5.52 6.48 -4.07
CA THR A 46 4.95 7.82 -4.11
C THR A 46 5.15 8.42 -5.52
N ILE A 47 4.91 9.72 -5.71
CA ILE A 47 5.10 10.36 -7.03
C ILE A 47 6.56 10.25 -7.50
N TYR A 48 7.53 10.51 -6.60
CA TYR A 48 8.95 10.60 -6.93
C TYR A 48 9.85 9.70 -6.11
N ASN A 49 9.27 8.81 -5.30
CA ASN A 49 10.03 7.98 -4.37
C ASN A 49 9.49 6.57 -4.32
N SER A 50 10.38 5.68 -3.94
CA SER A 50 10.08 4.28 -3.67
C SER A 50 10.66 3.88 -2.33
N TYR A 51 9.93 3.04 -1.62
CA TYR A 51 10.28 2.49 -0.32
C TYR A 51 10.08 0.98 -0.34
N ALA A 52 10.94 0.27 0.35
CA ALA A 52 10.79 -1.17 0.50
C ALA A 52 11.20 -1.60 1.92
N ILE A 53 10.40 -2.46 2.53
CA ILE A 53 10.75 -3.09 3.79
C ILE A 53 11.31 -4.47 3.49
N ALA A 54 12.52 -4.72 3.91
CA ALA A 54 13.17 -6.01 3.77
C ALA A 54 12.57 -7.08 4.71
N SER A 55 12.85 -8.34 4.43
CA SER A 55 12.35 -9.47 5.22
C SER A 55 12.75 -9.40 6.69
N ASP A 56 13.91 -8.79 7.00
CA ASP A 56 14.42 -8.56 8.35
C ASP A 56 13.83 -7.31 9.04
N GLY A 57 12.94 -6.56 8.34
CA GLY A 57 12.30 -5.33 8.82
C GLY A 57 13.07 -4.05 8.52
N ALA A 58 14.24 -4.08 7.90
CA ALA A 58 14.98 -2.88 7.52
C ALA A 58 14.25 -2.10 6.42
N LEU A 59 14.21 -0.76 6.54
CA LEU A 59 13.63 0.13 5.53
C LEU A 59 14.70 0.58 4.55
N TYR A 60 14.37 0.53 3.27
CA TYR A 60 15.13 1.10 2.16
C TYR A 60 14.30 2.15 1.44
N ALA A 61 14.96 3.23 0.98
CA ALA A 61 14.33 4.32 0.24
C ALA A 61 15.22 4.78 -0.90
N TRP A 62 14.60 5.27 -1.99
CA TRP A 62 15.28 5.86 -3.14
C TRP A 62 14.34 6.78 -3.92
N GLY A 63 14.90 7.64 -4.79
CA GLY A 63 14.21 8.67 -5.52
C GLY A 63 14.60 10.07 -5.05
N GLN A 64 13.68 11.04 -5.17
CA GLN A 64 13.86 12.43 -4.79
C GLN A 64 14.03 12.63 -3.28
N ASN A 65 14.88 13.61 -2.87
CA ASN A 65 15.08 13.92 -1.44
C ASN A 65 15.07 15.41 -1.09
N ALA A 66 14.42 16.24 -1.90
CA ALA A 66 14.43 17.72 -1.74
C ALA A 66 13.88 18.22 -0.38
N TYR A 67 13.02 17.43 0.27
CA TYR A 67 12.41 17.71 1.58
C TYR A 67 12.77 16.68 2.64
N GLY A 68 13.81 15.88 2.41
CA GLY A 68 14.17 14.79 3.34
C GLY A 68 13.21 13.60 3.31
N GLN A 69 12.35 13.48 2.29
CA GLN A 69 11.34 12.43 2.20
C GLN A 69 11.92 11.00 2.13
N LEU A 70 13.20 10.83 1.84
CA LEU A 70 13.85 9.51 1.93
C LEU A 70 14.18 9.10 3.37
N GLY A 71 14.08 10.02 4.35
CA GLY A 71 14.48 9.76 5.73
C GLY A 71 16.00 9.65 5.93
N LEU A 72 16.75 10.07 4.93
CA LEU A 72 18.22 10.08 4.89
C LEU A 72 18.70 11.52 5.00
N VAL A 73 19.67 11.78 5.88
CA VAL A 73 20.24 13.12 6.03
C VAL A 73 20.63 13.65 4.65
N SER A 74 19.93 14.68 4.20
CA SER A 74 20.12 15.26 2.88
C SER A 74 21.26 16.26 2.85
N VAL A 75 21.99 16.26 1.75
CA VAL A 75 23.03 17.23 1.46
C VAL A 75 22.67 18.01 0.20
N GLY A 76 21.62 18.86 0.25
CA GLY A 76 21.32 19.83 -0.81
C GLY A 76 19.93 19.71 -1.44
N THR A 77 19.50 20.80 -2.08
CA THR A 77 18.14 21.05 -2.58
C THR A 77 17.72 20.23 -3.82
N TYR A 78 18.62 19.45 -4.41
CA TYR A 78 18.34 18.60 -5.58
C TYR A 78 18.93 17.19 -5.44
N SER A 79 19.24 16.75 -4.21
CA SER A 79 19.81 15.44 -3.99
C SER A 79 18.74 14.36 -4.11
N GLY A 80 18.87 13.49 -5.11
CA GLY A 80 18.19 12.21 -5.20
C GLY A 80 19.12 11.08 -4.78
N ILE A 81 18.54 9.95 -4.45
CA ILE A 81 19.25 8.68 -4.24
C ILE A 81 18.63 7.67 -5.20
N TYR A 82 19.44 7.15 -6.11
CA TYR A 82 18.97 6.47 -7.32
C TYR A 82 19.03 4.95 -7.23
N THR A 83 19.43 4.43 -6.07
CA THR A 83 19.46 2.99 -5.75
C THR A 83 18.91 2.74 -4.35
N PRO A 84 18.33 1.56 -4.07
CA PRO A 84 17.83 1.23 -2.75
C PRO A 84 18.89 1.45 -1.65
N THR A 85 18.63 2.39 -0.75
CA THR A 85 19.55 2.77 0.34
C THR A 85 18.85 2.61 1.67
N LYS A 86 19.50 1.96 2.63
CA LYS A 86 18.97 1.70 3.97
C LYS A 86 18.79 3.03 4.72
N VAL A 87 17.60 3.22 5.30
CA VAL A 87 17.21 4.48 5.98
C VAL A 87 17.86 4.58 7.35
N ASP A 88 17.68 3.57 8.17
CA ASP A 88 18.20 3.50 9.56
C ASP A 88 18.34 2.03 10.02
N ASP A 89 18.65 1.85 11.32
CA ASP A 89 18.74 0.52 11.93
C ASP A 89 17.43 0.07 12.58
N ALA A 90 16.38 0.88 12.54
CA ALA A 90 15.08 0.54 13.08
C ALA A 90 14.42 -0.59 12.30
N LYS A 91 13.44 -1.24 12.92
CA LYS A 91 12.63 -2.27 12.28
C LYS A 91 11.22 -1.75 12.05
N TRP A 92 10.83 -1.73 10.79
CA TRP A 92 9.59 -1.15 10.31
C TRP A 92 8.54 -2.23 10.04
N ALA A 93 7.32 -2.00 10.53
CA ALA A 93 6.15 -2.83 10.25
C ALA A 93 5.39 -2.31 9.03
N VAL A 94 5.17 -0.99 8.98
CA VAL A 94 4.41 -0.28 7.94
C VAL A 94 5.16 0.99 7.55
N VAL A 95 5.21 1.29 6.27
CA VAL A 95 5.65 2.60 5.73
C VAL A 95 4.74 2.94 4.57
N LYS A 96 4.11 4.11 4.63
CA LYS A 96 3.21 4.61 3.57
C LYS A 96 3.49 6.08 3.31
N GLY A 97 3.30 6.49 2.06
CA GLY A 97 3.43 7.87 1.62
C GLY A 97 2.69 8.07 0.31
N ARG A 98 2.33 9.33 0.00
CA ARG A 98 1.71 9.67 -1.28
C ARG A 98 2.53 10.66 -2.10
N SER A 99 3.02 11.71 -1.49
CA SER A 99 3.81 12.75 -2.16
C SER A 99 5.18 12.84 -1.51
N THR A 100 5.41 13.87 -0.73
CA THR A 100 6.68 14.18 -0.08
C THR A 100 6.64 14.03 1.44
N THR A 101 5.54 13.54 1.99
CA THR A 101 5.38 13.20 3.40
C THR A 101 5.21 11.71 3.55
N ILE A 102 5.94 11.13 4.47
CA ILE A 102 5.96 9.71 4.76
C ILE A 102 5.60 9.49 6.22
N VAL A 103 4.80 8.48 6.47
CA VAL A 103 4.45 8.00 7.80
C VAL A 103 4.78 6.52 7.91
N GLY A 104 5.19 6.08 9.08
CA GLY A 104 5.54 4.69 9.29
C GLY A 104 5.36 4.26 10.74
N ILE A 105 5.22 2.96 10.92
CA ILE A 105 5.07 2.31 12.23
C ILE A 105 6.23 1.35 12.40
N HIS A 106 6.95 1.48 13.51
CA HIS A 106 7.96 0.52 13.92
C HIS A 106 7.33 -0.81 14.37
N THR A 107 8.12 -1.86 14.47
CA THR A 107 7.64 -3.17 14.94
C THR A 107 7.22 -3.18 16.42
N ASP A 108 7.62 -2.16 17.20
CA ASP A 108 7.15 -1.92 18.58
C ASP A 108 5.79 -1.21 18.65
N GLY A 109 5.26 -0.76 17.49
CA GLY A 109 3.98 -0.08 17.35
C GLY A 109 4.06 1.45 17.40
N THR A 110 5.23 2.06 17.62
CA THR A 110 5.37 3.53 17.65
C THR A 110 5.21 4.16 16.27
N LEU A 111 4.60 5.36 16.22
CA LEU A 111 4.32 6.10 14.98
C LEU A 111 5.40 7.15 14.72
N TRP A 112 5.84 7.22 13.46
CA TRP A 112 6.90 8.10 12.98
C TRP A 112 6.49 8.79 11.69
N ALA A 113 7.05 9.99 11.43
CA ALA A 113 6.81 10.75 10.19
C ALA A 113 8.07 11.51 9.77
N TRP A 114 8.23 11.74 8.45
CA TRP A 114 9.32 12.53 7.89
C TRP A 114 8.96 13.09 6.51
N GLY A 115 9.84 13.93 5.96
CA GLY A 115 9.60 14.66 4.72
C GLY A 115 8.94 16.01 4.98
N LYS A 116 8.11 16.47 4.04
CA LYS A 116 7.52 17.81 4.02
C LYS A 116 6.46 18.04 5.10
N ASN A 117 6.40 19.29 5.65
CA ASN A 117 5.51 19.66 6.78
C ASN A 117 4.78 21.00 6.59
N LEU A 118 4.46 21.42 5.38
CA LEU A 118 3.86 22.74 5.14
C LEU A 118 2.51 22.96 5.84
N HIS A 119 1.79 21.91 6.19
CA HIS A 119 0.47 21.95 6.78
C HIS A 119 0.38 21.18 8.11
N GLY A 120 1.51 20.94 8.78
CA GLY A 120 1.54 20.16 10.01
C GLY A 120 1.32 18.65 9.81
N GLN A 121 1.43 18.15 8.57
CA GLN A 121 1.14 16.76 8.23
C GLN A 121 2.12 15.73 8.83
N LEU A 122 3.24 16.16 9.42
CA LEU A 122 4.11 15.29 10.23
C LEU A 122 3.48 14.95 11.58
N GLY A 123 2.61 15.82 12.14
CA GLY A 123 1.95 15.54 13.41
C GLY A 123 2.82 15.71 14.65
N VAL A 124 3.97 16.38 14.53
CA VAL A 124 4.98 16.57 15.60
C VAL A 124 4.81 17.87 16.40
N GLY A 125 3.65 18.53 16.30
CA GLY A 125 3.36 19.80 16.99
C GLY A 125 3.93 21.04 16.29
N ALA A 126 4.43 20.89 15.06
CA ALA A 126 5.05 21.94 14.25
C ALA A 126 4.43 22.02 12.86
N ASP A 127 4.51 23.16 12.20
CA ASP A 127 4.07 23.47 10.84
C ASP A 127 5.22 24.11 10.02
N SER A 128 4.89 24.68 8.87
CA SER A 128 5.88 25.33 8.00
C SER A 128 6.57 26.54 8.61
N GLU A 129 5.94 27.25 9.55
CA GLU A 129 6.54 28.41 10.20
C GLU A 129 7.62 28.01 11.23
N THR A 130 7.43 26.83 11.84
CA THR A 130 8.31 26.31 12.90
C THR A 130 9.20 25.17 12.41
N LYS A 131 8.76 24.39 11.41
CA LYS A 131 9.49 23.26 10.84
C LYS A 131 8.95 22.92 9.44
N GLU A 132 9.65 23.33 8.39
CA GLU A 132 9.22 23.07 7.01
C GLU A 132 9.30 21.58 6.62
N CYS A 133 10.27 20.84 7.14
CA CYS A 133 10.46 19.40 6.86
C CYS A 133 11.24 18.68 7.96
N ALA A 134 11.16 17.34 7.94
CA ALA A 134 12.03 16.46 8.71
C ALA A 134 12.86 15.60 7.75
N THR A 135 14.17 15.66 7.85
CA THR A 135 15.09 14.94 6.95
C THR A 135 15.38 13.51 7.40
N THR A 136 14.97 13.15 8.59
CA THR A 136 15.04 11.81 9.17
C THR A 136 13.71 11.48 9.84
N PRO A 137 13.38 10.20 10.06
CA PRO A 137 12.17 9.83 10.78
C PRO A 137 12.11 10.49 12.17
N GLU A 138 11.00 11.16 12.46
CA GLU A 138 10.69 11.78 13.75
C GLU A 138 9.50 11.09 14.40
N LYS A 139 9.59 10.87 15.71
CA LYS A 139 8.53 10.23 16.46
C LYS A 139 7.33 11.16 16.61
N VAL A 140 6.16 10.68 16.18
CA VAL A 140 4.87 11.35 16.33
C VAL A 140 4.25 10.98 17.69
N SER A 141 4.34 9.69 18.07
CA SER A 141 3.70 9.18 19.27
C SER A 141 4.37 7.91 19.78
N ASP A 142 4.41 7.75 21.11
CA ASP A 142 4.85 6.53 21.80
C ASP A 142 3.72 5.49 21.96
N GLU A 143 2.49 5.86 21.62
CA GLU A 143 1.34 4.95 21.67
C GLU A 143 1.46 3.86 20.60
N ARG A 144 0.66 2.81 20.73
CA ARG A 144 0.67 1.71 19.76
C ARG A 144 -0.33 1.97 18.65
N TRP A 145 0.16 1.91 17.42
CA TRP A 145 -0.61 2.14 16.21
C TRP A 145 -0.68 0.87 15.36
N LEU A 146 -1.82 0.67 14.71
CA LEU A 146 -2.12 -0.49 13.88
C LEU A 146 -1.83 -0.24 12.41
N ASP A 147 -2.26 0.93 11.90
CA ASP A 147 -2.09 1.34 10.50
C ASP A 147 -1.96 2.87 10.40
N CYS A 148 -1.33 3.35 9.33
CA CYS A 148 -1.15 4.76 9.04
C CYS A 148 -1.14 5.02 7.54
N ALA A 149 -1.46 6.24 7.12
CA ALA A 149 -1.33 6.70 5.74
C ALA A 149 -1.07 8.19 5.69
N SER A 150 -0.37 8.67 4.64
CA SER A 150 -0.33 10.09 4.31
C SER A 150 -1.01 10.36 2.98
N GLY A 151 -1.78 11.44 2.92
CA GLY A 151 -2.24 12.07 1.69
C GLY A 151 -1.23 13.09 1.17
N PHE A 152 -1.68 14.08 0.40
CA PHE A 152 -0.78 15.15 -0.07
C PHE A 152 -0.36 16.09 1.06
N TYR A 153 -1.29 16.48 1.93
CA TYR A 153 -1.09 17.51 2.96
C TYR A 153 -1.68 17.12 4.31
N HIS A 154 -2.17 15.90 4.47
CA HIS A 154 -2.69 15.38 5.73
C HIS A 154 -2.23 13.94 5.94
N SER A 155 -2.38 13.48 7.16
CA SER A 155 -2.05 12.11 7.55
C SER A 155 -3.17 11.52 8.38
N THR A 156 -3.32 10.20 8.32
CA THR A 156 -4.32 9.44 9.05
C THR A 156 -3.68 8.22 9.70
N ALA A 157 -4.23 7.77 10.83
CA ALA A 157 -3.76 6.54 11.47
C ALA A 157 -4.87 5.89 12.33
N VAL A 158 -4.74 4.60 12.55
CA VAL A 158 -5.56 3.82 13.49
C VAL A 158 -4.68 3.36 14.63
N LYS A 159 -5.11 3.64 15.88
CA LYS A 159 -4.46 3.10 17.08
C LYS A 159 -4.79 1.62 17.27
N ALA A 160 -3.99 0.95 18.08
CA ALA A 160 -4.19 -0.46 18.44
C ALA A 160 -5.49 -0.72 19.23
N ASP A 161 -6.09 0.32 19.81
CA ASP A 161 -7.41 0.28 20.45
C ASP A 161 -8.59 0.43 19.47
N GLY A 162 -8.29 0.54 18.16
CA GLY A 162 -9.26 0.68 17.08
C GLY A 162 -9.77 2.11 16.86
N THR A 163 -9.25 3.12 17.55
CA THR A 163 -9.65 4.54 17.34
C THR A 163 -8.98 5.13 16.10
N LEU A 164 -9.71 6.01 15.38
CA LEU A 164 -9.27 6.68 14.16
C LEU A 164 -8.73 8.07 14.46
N TRP A 165 -7.63 8.46 13.82
CA TRP A 165 -6.96 9.75 14.02
C TRP A 165 -6.53 10.36 12.69
N ALA A 166 -6.55 11.70 12.58
CA ALA A 166 -6.10 12.44 11.41
C ALA A 166 -5.48 13.79 11.81
N TRP A 167 -4.59 14.33 10.97
CA TRP A 167 -3.91 15.62 11.18
C TRP A 167 -3.35 16.17 9.86
N GLY A 168 -2.88 17.43 9.91
CA GLY A 168 -2.41 18.16 8.74
C GLY A 168 -3.45 19.13 8.21
N ASP A 169 -3.49 19.32 6.89
CA ASP A 169 -4.45 20.18 6.20
C ASP A 169 -5.89 19.68 6.36
N ASN A 170 -6.79 20.60 6.72
CA ASN A 170 -8.22 20.36 6.87
C ASN A 170 -9.05 21.31 6.00
N SER A 171 -8.46 21.96 5.01
CA SER A 171 -9.15 22.94 4.15
C SER A 171 -10.32 22.37 3.36
N GLN A 172 -10.39 21.05 3.22
CA GLN A 172 -11.46 20.30 2.58
C GLN A 172 -12.10 19.28 3.54
N ASN A 173 -11.99 19.51 4.84
CA ASN A 173 -12.53 18.63 5.88
C ASN A 173 -11.96 17.20 5.87
N GLN A 174 -10.75 17.01 5.35
CA GLN A 174 -10.10 15.69 5.24
C GLN A 174 -9.56 15.18 6.58
N VAL A 175 -9.45 16.03 7.60
CA VAL A 175 -9.15 15.65 8.99
C VAL A 175 -10.44 15.44 9.78
N ASN A 176 -11.31 16.45 9.84
CA ASN A 176 -12.58 16.40 10.57
C ASN A 176 -13.50 17.56 10.15
N SER A 177 -14.68 17.64 10.77
CA SER A 177 -15.68 18.70 10.51
C SER A 177 -15.43 20.03 11.26
N SER A 178 -14.26 20.23 11.86
CA SER A 178 -13.89 21.49 12.49
C SER A 178 -13.66 22.59 11.45
N THR A 179 -13.83 23.85 11.88
CA THR A 179 -13.50 25.03 11.07
C THR A 179 -12.01 25.36 11.05
N ALA A 180 -11.20 24.71 11.89
CA ALA A 180 -9.75 24.83 11.83
C ALA A 180 -9.23 24.21 10.52
N THR A 181 -8.29 24.89 9.86
CA THR A 181 -7.75 24.46 8.55
C THR A 181 -6.45 23.69 8.64
N ILE A 182 -5.79 23.68 9.78
CA ILE A 182 -4.53 22.96 10.02
C ILE A 182 -4.53 22.35 11.42
N PHE A 183 -4.08 21.10 11.53
CA PHE A 183 -3.82 20.41 12.78
C PHE A 183 -2.39 19.86 12.78
N THR A 184 -1.56 20.38 13.67
CA THR A 184 -0.14 20.00 13.77
C THR A 184 0.12 18.77 14.65
N THR A 185 -0.92 18.22 15.25
CA THR A 185 -0.90 16.99 16.08
C THR A 185 -2.09 16.09 15.73
N PRO A 186 -1.97 14.77 15.92
CA PRO A 186 -3.10 13.86 15.71
C PRO A 186 -4.37 14.27 16.46
N GLN A 187 -5.49 14.29 15.74
CA GLN A 187 -6.84 14.55 16.26
C GLN A 187 -7.68 13.29 16.10
N GLN A 188 -8.42 12.90 17.14
CA GLN A 188 -9.34 11.78 17.05
C GLN A 188 -10.52 12.11 16.13
N VAL A 189 -10.88 11.17 15.25
CA VAL A 189 -11.97 11.29 14.30
C VAL A 189 -13.12 10.39 14.73
N GLY A 190 -14.18 11.00 15.27
CA GLY A 190 -15.32 10.26 15.84
C GLY A 190 -14.98 9.52 17.13
N GLU A 191 -15.89 8.63 17.55
CA GLU A 191 -15.80 7.89 18.82
C GLU A 191 -15.73 6.36 18.61
N ASP A 192 -15.83 5.91 17.36
CA ASP A 192 -15.80 4.49 17.02
C ASP A 192 -14.44 3.86 17.31
N THR A 193 -14.43 2.59 17.71
CA THR A 193 -13.22 1.84 18.13
C THR A 193 -13.04 0.53 17.36
N ASP A 194 -13.62 0.42 16.18
CA ASP A 194 -13.62 -0.77 15.33
C ASP A 194 -12.88 -0.55 13.98
N TRP A 195 -12.07 0.51 13.89
CA TRP A 195 -11.27 0.80 12.72
C TRP A 195 -10.06 -0.13 12.64
N THR A 196 -9.74 -0.59 11.42
CA THR A 196 -8.65 -1.55 11.18
C THR A 196 -7.60 -1.07 10.20
N GLN A 197 -7.98 -0.25 9.23
CA GLN A 197 -7.09 0.25 8.18
C GLN A 197 -7.45 1.67 7.78
N VAL A 198 -6.44 2.42 7.31
CA VAL A 198 -6.62 3.77 6.73
C VAL A 198 -5.84 3.93 5.44
N GLN A 199 -6.36 4.75 4.55
CA GLN A 199 -5.67 5.32 3.40
C GLN A 199 -6.09 6.77 3.18
N ALA A 200 -5.27 7.52 2.45
CA ALA A 200 -5.51 8.93 2.16
C ALA A 200 -5.21 9.25 0.69
N GLY A 201 -6.08 9.99 0.05
CA GLY A 201 -5.91 10.57 -1.27
C GLY A 201 -5.30 11.97 -1.21
N VAL A 202 -5.56 12.81 -2.23
CA VAL A 202 -5.06 14.20 -2.22
C VAL A 202 -5.71 15.01 -1.09
N LYS A 203 -7.03 15.00 -1.05
CA LYS A 203 -7.85 15.78 -0.09
C LYS A 203 -9.00 14.96 0.49
N MET A 204 -8.91 13.64 0.44
CA MET A 204 -9.90 12.73 0.99
C MET A 204 -9.21 11.66 1.84
N SER A 205 -9.96 11.11 2.75
CA SER A 205 -9.54 10.03 3.63
C SER A 205 -10.51 8.86 3.52
N ALA A 206 -9.99 7.65 3.70
CA ALA A 206 -10.78 6.43 3.73
C ALA A 206 -10.32 5.51 4.85
N ALA A 207 -11.26 4.85 5.52
CA ALA A 207 -10.97 3.89 6.57
C ALA A 207 -11.89 2.68 6.51
N LEU A 208 -11.35 1.52 6.86
CA LEU A 208 -12.05 0.25 6.88
C LEU A 208 -12.33 -0.16 8.32
N LYS A 209 -13.56 -0.58 8.60
CA LYS A 209 -13.95 -1.17 9.86
C LYS A 209 -13.79 -2.69 9.88
N ALA A 210 -13.78 -3.27 11.07
CA ALA A 210 -13.67 -4.71 11.28
C ALA A 210 -14.83 -5.52 10.66
N ASP A 211 -16.00 -4.90 10.47
CA ASP A 211 -17.17 -5.49 9.82
C ASP A 211 -17.08 -5.53 8.29
N GLY A 212 -15.99 -5.01 7.71
CA GLY A 212 -15.79 -4.91 6.27
C GLY A 212 -16.48 -3.71 5.61
N SER A 213 -17.01 -2.75 6.37
CA SER A 213 -17.54 -1.51 5.82
C SER A 213 -16.43 -0.48 5.57
N LEU A 214 -16.41 0.12 4.37
CA LEU A 214 -15.49 1.18 3.97
C LEU A 214 -16.17 2.54 4.10
N TRP A 215 -15.49 3.47 4.76
CA TRP A 215 -15.97 4.81 5.06
C TRP A 215 -15.05 5.85 4.45
N THR A 216 -15.62 6.95 3.94
CA THR A 216 -14.89 8.03 3.27
C THR A 216 -15.31 9.38 3.81
N TRP A 217 -14.37 10.35 3.82
CA TRP A 217 -14.61 11.75 4.18
C TRP A 217 -13.57 12.68 3.54
N GLY A 218 -13.80 13.99 3.62
CA GLY A 218 -12.99 15.01 2.99
C GLY A 218 -13.64 15.57 1.73
N SER A 219 -12.83 15.86 0.71
CA SER A 219 -13.30 16.39 -0.57
C SER A 219 -14.04 15.33 -1.39
N ASN A 220 -15.18 15.73 -1.97
CA ASN A 220 -15.89 14.97 -3.00
C ASN A 220 -15.67 15.55 -4.41
N GLU A 221 -14.68 16.41 -4.58
CA GLU A 221 -14.24 16.79 -5.92
C GLU A 221 -13.88 15.51 -6.67
N GLU A 222 -14.24 15.44 -7.94
CA GLU A 222 -14.02 14.26 -8.79
C GLU A 222 -14.75 12.98 -8.31
N SER A 223 -15.80 13.13 -7.48
CA SER A 223 -16.61 11.99 -6.96
C SER A 223 -15.80 11.02 -6.07
N ALA A 224 -14.74 11.51 -5.43
CA ALA A 224 -13.79 10.69 -4.70
C ALA A 224 -14.38 9.95 -3.50
N LEU A 225 -15.48 10.43 -2.91
CA LEU A 225 -16.12 9.79 -1.75
C LEU A 225 -17.02 8.60 -2.12
N GLY A 226 -17.37 8.42 -3.40
CA GLY A 226 -18.19 7.28 -3.89
C GLY A 226 -19.63 7.27 -3.38
N ARG A 227 -20.14 8.41 -2.96
CA ARG A 227 -21.48 8.58 -2.40
C ARG A 227 -21.99 10.02 -2.60
N ALA A 228 -23.29 10.19 -2.53
CA ALA A 228 -23.88 11.53 -2.54
C ALA A 228 -23.44 12.34 -1.29
N VAL A 229 -23.08 13.58 -1.52
CA VAL A 229 -22.65 14.53 -0.49
C VAL A 229 -23.38 15.86 -0.72
N GLU A 230 -23.87 16.48 0.35
CA GLU A 230 -24.40 17.83 0.27
C GLU A 230 -23.22 18.82 0.16
N GLY A 231 -23.07 19.45 -1.01
CA GLY A 231 -21.90 20.29 -1.30
C GLY A 231 -20.71 19.52 -1.87
N LYS A 232 -19.48 20.01 -1.58
CA LYS A 232 -18.23 19.45 -2.14
C LYS A 232 -17.37 18.70 -1.13
N THR A 233 -17.70 18.78 0.16
CA THR A 233 -16.87 18.20 1.24
C THR A 233 -17.75 17.60 2.32
N ASP A 234 -17.26 16.56 3.00
CA ASP A 234 -17.87 16.00 4.20
C ASP A 234 -16.78 15.68 5.23
N GLY A 235 -16.84 16.31 6.38
CA GLY A 235 -15.83 16.18 7.43
C GLY A 235 -16.08 15.03 8.41
N LYS A 236 -17.10 14.22 8.17
CA LYS A 236 -17.39 13.03 8.98
C LYS A 236 -17.21 11.78 8.15
N PRO A 237 -16.55 10.74 8.68
CA PRO A 237 -16.58 9.44 8.05
C PRO A 237 -18.02 8.98 7.83
N MET A 238 -18.37 8.66 6.59
CA MET A 238 -19.66 8.09 6.21
C MET A 238 -19.43 6.86 5.35
N LYS A 239 -20.30 5.86 5.53
CA LYS A 239 -20.17 4.60 4.82
C LYS A 239 -20.35 4.79 3.31
N ALA A 240 -19.36 4.35 2.53
CA ALA A 240 -19.35 4.36 1.08
C ALA A 240 -19.63 2.97 0.49
N PHE A 241 -19.13 1.90 1.11
CA PHE A 241 -19.24 0.56 0.56
C PHE A 241 -19.22 -0.52 1.66
N ASP A 242 -19.72 -1.72 1.33
CA ASP A 242 -19.81 -2.86 2.25
C ASP A 242 -19.08 -4.09 1.72
N LYS A 243 -18.78 -5.04 2.61
CA LYS A 243 -18.16 -6.34 2.28
C LYS A 243 -16.80 -6.19 1.61
N VAL A 244 -15.99 -5.26 2.09
CA VAL A 244 -14.66 -4.96 1.56
C VAL A 244 -13.65 -5.95 2.12
N LEU A 245 -12.97 -6.67 1.23
CA LEU A 245 -11.83 -7.51 1.57
C LEU A 245 -10.53 -6.70 1.59
N SER A 246 -10.33 -5.84 0.59
CA SER A 246 -9.22 -4.91 0.50
C SER A 246 -9.57 -3.71 -0.36
N TYR A 247 -8.86 -2.60 -0.18
CA TYR A 247 -9.06 -1.39 -0.96
C TYR A 247 -7.75 -0.66 -1.22
N SER A 248 -7.75 0.20 -2.22
CA SER A 248 -6.64 1.08 -2.53
C SER A 248 -7.16 2.46 -2.97
N VAL A 249 -6.61 3.50 -2.37
CA VAL A 249 -6.94 4.89 -2.68
C VAL A 249 -5.87 5.49 -3.56
N GLY A 250 -6.26 5.93 -4.76
CA GLY A 250 -5.45 6.75 -5.64
C GLY A 250 -5.55 8.23 -5.24
N ASP A 251 -5.22 9.16 -6.14
CA ASP A 251 -5.35 10.59 -5.84
C ASP A 251 -6.79 10.99 -5.54
N ASN A 252 -7.68 10.68 -6.45
CA ASN A 252 -9.12 10.96 -6.37
C ASN A 252 -9.95 9.78 -6.90
N HIS A 253 -9.41 8.56 -6.93
CA HIS A 253 -10.16 7.36 -7.25
C HIS A 253 -9.92 6.27 -6.21
N VAL A 254 -10.86 5.39 -6.05
CA VAL A 254 -10.81 4.29 -5.10
C VAL A 254 -11.10 2.98 -5.82
N LEU A 255 -10.31 1.98 -5.53
CA LEU A 255 -10.50 0.60 -5.96
C LEU A 255 -10.78 -0.28 -4.75
N VAL A 256 -11.71 -1.20 -4.89
CA VAL A 256 -12.13 -2.11 -3.83
C VAL A 256 -12.23 -3.53 -4.38
N ILE A 257 -11.69 -4.49 -3.63
CA ILE A 257 -11.99 -5.91 -3.81
C ILE A 257 -12.97 -6.31 -2.72
N LYS A 258 -14.12 -6.84 -3.13
CA LYS A 258 -15.14 -7.38 -2.22
C LYS A 258 -14.78 -8.77 -1.71
N ASP A 259 -15.55 -9.24 -0.75
CA ASP A 259 -15.47 -10.58 -0.16
C ASP A 259 -15.68 -11.73 -1.16
N ASP A 260 -16.33 -11.45 -2.31
CA ASP A 260 -16.50 -12.35 -3.45
C ASP A 260 -15.39 -12.23 -4.51
N TYR A 261 -14.32 -11.46 -4.20
CA TYR A 261 -13.17 -11.18 -5.07
C TYR A 261 -13.47 -10.33 -6.30
N THR A 262 -14.67 -9.75 -6.44
CA THR A 262 -15.00 -8.82 -7.54
C THR A 262 -14.32 -7.46 -7.31
N LEU A 263 -13.89 -6.82 -8.40
CA LEU A 263 -13.30 -5.49 -8.40
C LEU A 263 -14.37 -4.41 -8.59
N TRP A 264 -14.30 -3.36 -7.78
CA TRP A 264 -15.18 -2.19 -7.81
C TRP A 264 -14.35 -0.92 -7.79
N GLY A 265 -14.87 0.17 -8.34
CA GLY A 265 -14.18 1.45 -8.32
C GLY A 265 -15.11 2.64 -8.50
N TRP A 266 -14.62 3.82 -8.11
CA TRP A 266 -15.28 5.12 -8.28
C TRP A 266 -14.28 6.28 -8.18
N GLY A 267 -14.75 7.49 -8.48
CA GLY A 267 -13.99 8.72 -8.45
C GLY A 267 -13.49 9.16 -9.82
N TYR A 268 -12.33 9.80 -9.85
CA TYR A 268 -11.69 10.35 -11.03
C TYR A 268 -11.33 9.30 -12.06
N ASN A 269 -11.69 9.54 -13.34
CA ASN A 269 -11.49 8.57 -14.43
C ASN A 269 -11.06 9.19 -15.77
N LEU A 270 -10.63 10.45 -15.81
CA LEU A 270 -10.29 11.11 -17.08
C LEU A 270 -9.13 10.46 -17.86
N HIS A 271 -8.38 9.56 -17.22
CA HIS A 271 -7.31 8.79 -17.86
C HIS A 271 -7.66 7.30 -18.02
N GLY A 272 -8.88 6.89 -17.67
CA GLY A 272 -9.31 5.50 -17.72
C GLY A 272 -8.87 4.65 -16.51
N GLN A 273 -8.50 5.27 -15.38
CA GLN A 273 -8.00 4.56 -14.20
C GLN A 273 -9.03 3.71 -13.46
N LEU A 274 -10.29 3.73 -13.90
CA LEU A 274 -11.35 2.83 -13.43
C LEU A 274 -11.68 1.70 -14.44
N ALA A 275 -11.04 1.68 -15.62
CA ALA A 275 -11.16 0.61 -16.63
C ALA A 275 -12.60 0.25 -17.02
N ASP A 276 -13.51 1.20 -17.03
CA ASP A 276 -14.91 1.02 -17.43
C ASP A 276 -15.15 1.24 -18.94
N GLY A 277 -14.07 1.40 -19.72
CA GLY A 277 -14.11 1.73 -21.16
C GLY A 277 -14.39 3.20 -21.46
N THR A 278 -14.48 4.04 -20.42
CA THR A 278 -14.74 5.49 -20.57
C THR A 278 -13.64 6.33 -19.92
N ASN A 279 -13.67 7.64 -20.19
CA ASN A 279 -12.86 8.66 -19.50
C ASN A 279 -13.79 9.63 -18.75
N ARG A 280 -14.76 9.10 -18.00
CA ARG A 280 -15.70 9.89 -17.19
C ARG A 280 -15.64 9.45 -15.74
N ASN A 281 -15.71 10.42 -14.85
CA ASN A 281 -15.78 10.14 -13.41
C ASN A 281 -16.97 9.25 -13.07
N ILE A 282 -16.82 8.42 -12.07
CA ILE A 282 -17.86 7.50 -11.58
C ILE A 282 -18.23 7.93 -10.16
N ASP A 283 -19.50 8.34 -9.97
CA ASP A 283 -19.96 8.98 -8.74
C ASP A 283 -20.26 7.98 -7.60
N THR A 284 -20.52 6.73 -7.96
CA THR A 284 -20.88 5.67 -7.00
C THR A 284 -20.11 4.38 -7.29
N PRO A 285 -19.89 3.53 -6.30
CA PRO A 285 -19.20 2.27 -6.49
C PRO A 285 -19.79 1.45 -7.64
N THR A 286 -18.97 1.16 -8.65
CA THR A 286 -19.34 0.45 -9.86
C THR A 286 -18.41 -0.74 -10.05
N GLN A 287 -18.96 -1.90 -10.43
CA GLN A 287 -18.17 -3.10 -10.67
C GLN A 287 -17.35 -2.97 -11.95
N ILE A 288 -16.08 -3.35 -11.88
CA ILE A 288 -15.12 -3.31 -12.98
C ILE A 288 -14.90 -4.74 -13.51
N GLY A 289 -15.51 -5.04 -14.66
CA GLY A 289 -15.43 -6.37 -15.27
C GLY A 289 -16.06 -7.47 -14.40
N THR A 290 -15.73 -8.73 -14.72
CA THR A 290 -16.26 -9.92 -14.04
C THR A 290 -15.18 -10.85 -13.50
N ALA A 291 -13.90 -10.47 -13.68
CA ALA A 291 -12.77 -11.25 -13.18
C ALA A 291 -12.67 -11.18 -11.66
N GLN A 292 -12.02 -12.17 -11.06
CA GLN A 292 -11.71 -12.20 -9.64
C GLN A 292 -10.28 -11.75 -9.37
N TRP A 293 -10.09 -10.95 -8.33
CA TRP A 293 -8.85 -10.25 -8.05
C TRP A 293 -8.27 -10.65 -6.69
N GLN A 294 -6.95 -10.85 -6.65
CA GLN A 294 -6.21 -11.11 -5.43
C GLN A 294 -5.81 -9.79 -4.73
N THR A 295 -5.34 -8.81 -5.50
CA THR A 295 -4.91 -7.51 -4.99
C THR A 295 -5.00 -6.44 -6.05
N VAL A 296 -5.17 -5.18 -5.63
CA VAL A 296 -5.11 -3.99 -6.48
C VAL A 296 -4.35 -2.88 -5.79
N ALA A 297 -3.72 -2.02 -6.57
CA ALA A 297 -3.09 -0.80 -6.12
C ALA A 297 -3.46 0.37 -7.05
N ALA A 298 -3.87 1.47 -6.45
CA ALA A 298 -4.17 2.73 -7.12
C ALA A 298 -2.98 3.68 -6.98
N GLY A 299 -2.43 4.10 -8.10
CA GLY A 299 -1.39 5.13 -8.17
C GLY A 299 -1.98 6.54 -8.26
N PHE A 300 -1.22 7.48 -8.84
CA PHE A 300 -1.67 8.86 -9.03
C PHE A 300 -2.88 8.90 -9.99
N TYR A 301 -2.71 8.44 -11.22
CA TYR A 301 -3.75 8.36 -12.26
C TYR A 301 -3.76 7.01 -12.98
N HIS A 302 -3.18 5.98 -12.39
CA HIS A 302 -3.15 4.63 -12.95
C HIS A 302 -3.48 3.61 -11.87
N SER A 303 -3.73 2.41 -12.31
CA SER A 303 -4.09 1.30 -11.45
C SER A 303 -3.39 0.03 -11.92
N VAL A 304 -3.08 -0.83 -10.99
CA VAL A 304 -2.49 -2.15 -11.25
C VAL A 304 -3.18 -3.18 -10.37
N GLY A 305 -3.31 -4.40 -10.84
CA GLY A 305 -3.90 -5.48 -10.07
C GLY A 305 -3.39 -6.85 -10.48
N VAL A 306 -3.55 -7.80 -9.57
CA VAL A 306 -3.24 -9.21 -9.79
C VAL A 306 -4.53 -9.99 -9.64
N GLN A 307 -4.90 -10.76 -10.65
CA GLN A 307 -6.03 -11.67 -10.59
C GLN A 307 -5.68 -12.94 -9.81
N ILE A 308 -6.69 -13.70 -9.40
CA ILE A 308 -6.48 -14.92 -8.61
C ILE A 308 -5.74 -16.03 -9.36
N ASP A 309 -5.66 -15.94 -10.68
CA ASP A 309 -4.85 -16.83 -11.53
C ASP A 309 -3.36 -16.43 -11.59
N GLY A 310 -2.98 -15.33 -10.90
CA GLY A 310 -1.63 -14.78 -10.87
C GLY A 310 -1.30 -13.82 -12.01
N SER A 311 -2.21 -13.59 -12.96
CA SER A 311 -1.98 -12.64 -14.06
C SER A 311 -1.97 -11.20 -13.56
N VAL A 312 -1.04 -10.40 -14.09
CA VAL A 312 -0.88 -8.97 -13.77
C VAL A 312 -1.59 -8.13 -14.81
N TRP A 313 -2.30 -7.11 -14.37
CA TRP A 313 -3.07 -6.20 -15.20
C TRP A 313 -2.81 -4.76 -14.78
N SER A 314 -2.81 -3.84 -15.75
CA SER A 314 -2.65 -2.40 -15.50
C SER A 314 -3.57 -1.58 -16.40
N TRP A 315 -3.96 -0.39 -15.93
CA TRP A 315 -4.84 0.52 -16.67
C TRP A 315 -4.73 1.94 -16.15
N GLY A 316 -5.25 2.91 -16.91
CA GLY A 316 -5.19 4.32 -16.61
C GLY A 316 -4.12 5.06 -17.39
N PHE A 317 -3.50 6.07 -16.77
CA PHE A 317 -2.47 6.93 -17.33
C PHE A 317 -1.16 6.18 -17.58
N ASN A 318 -0.54 6.40 -18.77
CA ASN A 318 0.67 5.67 -19.18
C ASN A 318 1.76 6.52 -19.83
N ARG A 319 1.67 7.82 -19.80
CA ARG A 319 2.58 8.71 -20.53
C ARG A 319 4.08 8.54 -20.23
N TYR A 320 4.39 7.87 -19.11
CA TYR A 320 5.77 7.57 -18.69
C TYR A 320 6.05 6.06 -18.68
N GLY A 321 5.17 5.24 -19.27
CA GLY A 321 5.30 3.78 -19.29
C GLY A 321 4.93 3.08 -17.98
N GLN A 322 4.22 3.76 -17.06
CA GLN A 322 3.91 3.23 -15.72
C GLN A 322 3.00 2.00 -15.72
N LEU A 323 2.32 1.71 -16.82
CA LEU A 323 1.52 0.49 -16.98
C LEU A 323 2.37 -0.75 -17.28
N GLY A 324 3.64 -0.57 -17.69
CA GLY A 324 4.53 -1.68 -17.98
C GLY A 324 4.17 -2.50 -19.23
N LEU A 325 3.43 -1.90 -20.18
CA LEU A 325 2.87 -2.55 -21.38
C LEU A 325 3.78 -2.47 -22.63
N GLY A 326 4.98 -1.90 -22.49
CA GLY A 326 5.93 -1.71 -23.60
C GLY A 326 5.69 -0.43 -24.41
N ASP A 327 4.70 0.39 -24.07
CA ASP A 327 4.37 1.66 -24.73
C ASP A 327 4.02 2.76 -23.70
N ASP A 328 3.58 3.93 -24.17
CA ASP A 328 3.20 5.11 -23.39
C ASP A 328 1.72 5.53 -23.58
N ASN A 329 0.89 4.65 -24.12
CA ASN A 329 -0.52 4.95 -24.35
C ASN A 329 -1.37 4.68 -23.10
N ASN A 330 -2.30 5.59 -22.78
CA ASN A 330 -3.30 5.38 -21.72
C ASN A 330 -4.22 4.20 -22.04
N ARG A 331 -4.74 3.57 -21.01
CA ARG A 331 -5.69 2.45 -21.12
C ARG A 331 -6.97 2.75 -20.33
N ALA A 332 -8.09 2.86 -21.03
CA ALA A 332 -9.42 2.99 -20.41
C ALA A 332 -10.05 1.61 -20.09
N GLU A 333 -9.38 0.53 -20.46
CA GLU A 333 -9.80 -0.85 -20.22
C GLU A 333 -8.67 -1.64 -19.54
N LEU A 334 -9.05 -2.73 -18.89
CA LEU A 334 -8.09 -3.67 -18.29
C LEU A 334 -7.12 -4.18 -19.35
N SER A 335 -5.83 -4.01 -19.14
CA SER A 335 -4.77 -4.46 -20.05
C SER A 335 -3.84 -5.43 -19.35
N LYS A 336 -3.72 -6.63 -19.90
CA LYS A 336 -2.82 -7.65 -19.34
C LYS A 336 -1.37 -7.25 -19.57
N VAL A 337 -0.57 -7.35 -18.52
CA VAL A 337 0.86 -7.15 -18.61
C VAL A 337 1.53 -8.49 -18.97
N ASP A 338 2.28 -8.49 -20.04
CA ASP A 338 3.13 -9.63 -20.39
C ASP A 338 4.36 -9.59 -19.45
N PHE A 339 4.18 -10.15 -18.28
CA PHE A 339 5.24 -10.27 -17.30
C PHE A 339 5.97 -11.60 -17.53
N ASN A 340 7.22 -11.52 -18.03
CA ASN A 340 8.09 -12.69 -18.11
C ASN A 340 8.93 -12.75 -16.82
N PRO A 341 8.62 -13.66 -15.88
CA PRO A 341 9.39 -13.77 -14.65
C PRO A 341 10.85 -14.20 -14.87
N GLU A 342 11.22 -14.67 -16.06
CA GLU A 342 12.60 -15.05 -16.41
C GLU A 342 13.51 -13.83 -16.67
N GLU A 343 12.96 -12.65 -16.96
CA GLU A 343 13.73 -11.40 -17.10
C GLU A 343 13.94 -10.64 -15.78
N GLY A 344 13.24 -11.01 -14.74
CA GLY A 344 13.45 -10.53 -13.39
C GLY A 344 13.36 -11.71 -12.46
N ALA A 345 14.47 -12.26 -12.06
CA ALA A 345 14.53 -13.38 -11.13
C ALA A 345 13.83 -13.05 -9.81
N VAL A 346 12.52 -13.15 -9.77
CA VAL A 346 11.84 -13.65 -8.60
C VAL A 346 12.36 -15.08 -8.50
N ALA A 347 13.24 -15.33 -7.52
CA ALA A 347 13.61 -16.70 -7.19
C ALA A 347 12.30 -17.49 -7.22
N GLU A 348 12.23 -18.48 -8.11
CA GLU A 348 11.13 -19.42 -8.20
C GLU A 348 10.62 -19.67 -6.77
N ILE A 349 9.40 -19.22 -6.50
CA ILE A 349 8.61 -20.01 -5.58
C ILE A 349 8.38 -21.27 -6.39
N THR A 350 9.33 -22.18 -6.33
CA THR A 350 9.08 -23.53 -6.74
C THR A 350 7.87 -23.92 -5.92
N THR A 351 6.72 -23.98 -6.57
CA THR A 351 5.63 -24.83 -6.14
C THR A 351 6.15 -26.23 -6.35
N ASP A 352 7.28 -26.51 -5.70
CA ASP A 352 7.70 -27.87 -5.53
C ASP A 352 6.63 -28.47 -4.62
N SER A 353 5.99 -29.49 -5.12
CA SER A 353 4.84 -30.18 -4.60
C SER A 353 5.08 -30.86 -3.23
N ALA A 354 6.00 -30.36 -2.45
CA ALA A 354 6.45 -30.92 -1.18
C ALA A 354 5.51 -30.61 0.00
N VAL A 355 4.73 -29.52 -0.04
CA VAL A 355 3.84 -29.18 1.08
C VAL A 355 2.38 -29.27 0.67
N LYS A 356 1.62 -30.08 1.39
CA LYS A 356 0.18 -30.23 1.22
C LYS A 356 -0.54 -29.72 2.45
N VAL A 357 -1.62 -28.96 2.23
CA VAL A 357 -2.54 -28.50 3.27
C VAL A 357 -3.91 -29.13 3.02
N TYR A 358 -4.46 -29.79 4.03
CA TYR A 358 -5.78 -30.38 3.92
C TYR A 358 -6.54 -30.31 5.26
N PRO A 359 -7.86 -30.12 5.22
CA PRO A 359 -8.62 -29.78 4.02
C PRO A 359 -8.21 -28.40 3.48
N THR A 360 -8.34 -28.18 2.17
CA THR A 360 -8.09 -26.88 1.54
C THR A 360 -9.17 -25.86 1.86
N VAL A 361 -10.28 -26.29 2.42
CA VAL A 361 -11.36 -25.48 2.99
C VAL A 361 -11.62 -26.00 4.40
N ALA A 362 -11.42 -25.18 5.42
CA ALA A 362 -11.43 -25.59 6.83
C ALA A 362 -12.30 -24.68 7.70
N GLU A 363 -12.94 -25.26 8.71
CA GLU A 363 -13.65 -24.52 9.77
C GLU A 363 -12.84 -24.45 11.07
N GLU A 364 -12.19 -25.54 11.47
CA GLU A 364 -11.52 -25.62 12.77
C GLU A 364 -10.06 -25.99 12.67
N THR A 365 -9.70 -26.93 11.80
CA THR A 365 -8.35 -27.51 11.78
C THR A 365 -7.88 -27.75 10.36
N ILE A 366 -6.60 -27.44 10.10
CA ILE A 366 -5.87 -27.86 8.91
C ILE A 366 -4.73 -28.78 9.30
N THR A 367 -4.37 -29.69 8.41
CA THR A 367 -3.17 -30.52 8.50
C THR A 367 -2.20 -30.06 7.41
N VAL A 368 -0.96 -29.84 7.80
CA VAL A 368 0.16 -29.49 6.92
C VAL A 368 1.10 -30.69 6.87
N SER A 369 1.43 -31.16 5.67
CA SER A 369 2.39 -32.27 5.49
C SER A 369 3.40 -31.93 4.40
N SER A 370 4.60 -32.49 4.53
CA SER A 370 5.72 -32.34 3.58
C SER A 370 6.49 -33.64 3.47
N ASP A 371 7.17 -33.84 2.36
CA ASP A 371 8.10 -34.96 2.17
C ASP A 371 9.42 -34.75 2.93
N ALA A 372 9.72 -33.51 3.35
CA ALA A 372 10.87 -33.13 4.19
C ALA A 372 10.45 -32.81 5.62
N THR A 373 11.38 -32.90 6.58
CA THR A 373 11.14 -32.52 7.98
C THR A 373 10.87 -31.03 8.10
N ILE A 374 9.64 -30.68 8.53
CA ILE A 374 9.22 -29.29 8.78
C ILE A 374 9.79 -28.85 10.11
N SER A 375 10.52 -27.73 10.12
CA SER A 375 11.03 -27.08 11.34
C SER A 375 10.08 -26.04 11.89
N SER A 376 9.32 -25.35 11.02
CA SER A 376 8.31 -24.38 11.43
C SER A 376 7.18 -24.25 10.43
N VAL A 377 6.01 -23.84 10.93
CA VAL A 377 4.84 -23.46 10.11
C VAL A 377 4.36 -22.09 10.53
N SER A 378 4.19 -21.19 9.54
CA SER A 378 3.60 -19.87 9.71
C SER A 378 2.32 -19.75 8.91
N ILE A 379 1.28 -19.12 9.49
CA ILE A 379 0.04 -18.80 8.77
C ILE A 379 0.02 -17.29 8.52
N TYR A 380 -0.29 -16.92 7.29
CA TYR A 380 -0.44 -15.53 6.86
C TYR A 380 -1.85 -15.31 6.31
N ASN A 381 -2.46 -14.17 6.62
CA ASN A 381 -3.68 -13.74 5.96
C ASN A 381 -3.40 -13.24 4.53
N ALA A 382 -4.45 -12.89 3.77
CA ALA A 382 -4.35 -12.40 2.41
C ALA A 382 -3.51 -11.10 2.28
N ASN A 383 -3.36 -10.35 3.37
CA ASN A 383 -2.54 -9.13 3.44
C ASN A 383 -1.06 -9.41 3.78
N GLY A 384 -0.65 -10.67 3.85
CA GLY A 384 0.71 -11.06 4.22
C GLY A 384 1.04 -10.92 5.71
N GLN A 385 0.06 -10.61 6.55
CA GLN A 385 0.27 -10.53 8.00
C GLN A 385 0.32 -11.95 8.59
N LYS A 386 1.32 -12.20 9.43
CA LYS A 386 1.46 -13.47 10.15
C LYS A 386 0.42 -13.55 11.26
N VAL A 387 -0.50 -14.47 11.15
CA VAL A 387 -1.61 -14.69 12.08
C VAL A 387 -1.48 -15.98 12.89
N GLY A 388 -0.50 -16.83 12.57
CA GLY A 388 -0.21 -18.05 13.30
C GLY A 388 1.23 -18.51 13.12
N PHE A 389 1.76 -19.23 14.12
CA PHE A 389 3.08 -19.82 14.11
C PHE A 389 3.14 -21.06 14.98
N LYS A 390 3.85 -22.09 14.50
CA LYS A 390 4.12 -23.31 15.26
C LYS A 390 5.50 -23.86 14.89
N MET A 391 6.32 -24.14 15.89
CA MET A 391 7.50 -24.98 15.73
C MET A 391 7.06 -26.43 15.53
N VAL A 392 7.69 -27.13 14.63
CA VAL A 392 7.38 -28.52 14.25
C VAL A 392 8.71 -29.26 14.20
N ASP A 393 8.67 -30.53 14.53
CA ASP A 393 9.79 -31.47 14.33
C ASP A 393 9.20 -32.74 13.75
N GLY A 394 9.04 -32.77 12.43
CA GLY A 394 8.43 -33.89 11.73
C GLY A 394 7.84 -33.51 10.37
N THR A 395 7.38 -34.49 9.64
CA THR A 395 6.87 -34.32 8.26
C THR A 395 5.40 -33.91 8.19
N GLN A 396 4.70 -33.84 9.35
CA GLN A 396 3.29 -33.49 9.41
C GLN A 396 2.92 -32.79 10.72
N THR A 397 2.01 -31.82 10.65
CA THR A 397 1.45 -31.18 11.84
C THR A 397 0.01 -30.71 11.60
N SER A 398 -0.78 -30.64 12.66
CA SER A 398 -2.13 -30.05 12.64
C SER A 398 -2.11 -28.69 13.34
N LEU A 399 -2.89 -27.76 12.79
CA LEU A 399 -3.05 -26.40 13.27
C LEU A 399 -4.53 -26.10 13.50
N ASN A 400 -4.84 -25.58 14.68
CA ASN A 400 -6.18 -25.05 14.95
C ASN A 400 -6.30 -23.67 14.30
N VAL A 401 -7.31 -23.49 13.46
CA VAL A 401 -7.62 -22.25 12.73
C VAL A 401 -9.01 -21.70 13.07
N SER A 402 -9.67 -22.24 14.10
CA SER A 402 -11.02 -21.82 14.51
C SER A 402 -11.10 -20.35 14.92
N HIS A 403 -9.98 -19.80 15.41
CA HIS A 403 -9.85 -18.40 15.84
C HIS A 403 -9.63 -17.42 14.67
N LEU A 404 -9.41 -17.92 13.47
CA LEU A 404 -9.22 -17.08 12.28
C LEU A 404 -10.59 -16.68 11.69
N ALA A 405 -10.70 -15.46 11.19
CA ALA A 405 -11.86 -15.02 10.44
C ALA A 405 -12.02 -15.80 9.13
N ALA A 406 -13.23 -15.85 8.57
CA ALA A 406 -13.43 -16.43 7.25
C ALA A 406 -12.59 -15.68 6.20
N GLY A 407 -11.90 -16.42 5.34
CA GLY A 407 -11.02 -15.82 4.33
C GLY A 407 -9.95 -16.76 3.79
N THR A 408 -9.12 -16.24 2.89
CA THR A 408 -7.98 -16.97 2.32
C THR A 408 -6.73 -16.77 3.18
N TYR A 409 -6.03 -17.86 3.43
CA TYR A 409 -4.80 -17.92 4.20
C TYR A 409 -3.71 -18.69 3.47
N PHE A 410 -2.47 -18.32 3.75
CA PHE A 410 -1.29 -19.00 3.25
C PHE A 410 -0.52 -19.64 4.39
N VAL A 411 -0.14 -20.88 4.21
CA VAL A 411 0.71 -21.63 5.14
C VAL A 411 2.10 -21.69 4.56
N ALA A 412 3.06 -21.06 5.20
CA ALA A 412 4.47 -21.16 4.85
C ALA A 412 5.16 -22.14 5.80
N THR A 413 5.91 -23.09 5.25
CA THR A 413 6.73 -24.04 6.01
C THR A 413 8.22 -23.75 5.80
N GLU A 414 9.01 -23.94 6.83
CA GLU A 414 10.47 -24.05 6.75
C GLU A 414 10.85 -25.51 6.99
N SER A 415 11.73 -26.02 6.15
CA SER A 415 12.24 -27.41 6.22
C SER A 415 13.71 -27.45 5.82
N ASP A 416 14.36 -28.59 6.01
CA ASP A 416 15.73 -28.82 5.52
C ASP A 416 15.85 -28.72 4.01
N ALA A 417 14.75 -28.89 3.27
CA ALA A 417 14.68 -28.74 1.81
C ALA A 417 14.38 -27.30 1.36
N GLY A 418 14.20 -26.33 2.29
CA GLY A 418 13.88 -24.94 2.02
C GLY A 418 12.49 -24.52 2.47
N LYS A 419 11.99 -23.41 1.90
CA LYS A 419 10.67 -22.82 2.23
C LYS A 419 9.66 -23.22 1.16
N SER A 420 8.46 -23.62 1.62
CA SER A 420 7.32 -23.92 0.75
C SER A 420 6.07 -23.20 1.24
N VAL A 421 5.15 -22.89 0.32
CA VAL A 421 3.89 -22.22 0.64
C VAL A 421 2.72 -22.99 0.04
N ALA A 422 1.66 -23.16 0.83
CA ALA A 422 0.39 -23.72 0.39
C ALA A 422 -0.77 -22.81 0.86
N ARG A 423 -1.94 -22.93 0.23
CA ARG A 423 -3.13 -22.10 0.51
C ARG A 423 -4.25 -22.95 1.12
N PHE A 424 -5.01 -22.33 2.03
CA PHE A 424 -6.32 -22.86 2.45
C PHE A 424 -7.34 -21.72 2.60
N ILE A 425 -8.62 -22.08 2.61
CA ILE A 425 -9.75 -21.17 2.83
C ILE A 425 -10.35 -21.50 4.19
N LYS A 426 -10.47 -20.51 5.08
CA LYS A 426 -11.21 -20.58 6.33
C LYS A 426 -12.67 -20.22 6.07
N LYS A 427 -13.60 -21.08 6.43
CA LYS A 427 -15.05 -20.83 6.44
C LYS A 427 -15.51 -20.18 7.73
#